data_3865b11b56ea85e1ea1209c72662c533
#
_entry.id   3865b11b56ea85e1ea1209c72662c533
#
_cell.length_a   1.000
_cell.length_b   1.000
_cell.length_c   1.000
_cell.angle_alpha   90.00
_cell.angle_beta   90.00
_cell.angle_gamma   90.00
#
_symmetry.space_group_name_H-M   'P 1'
#
loop_
_entity.id
_entity.type
_entity.pdbx_description
1 polymer ?
#
loop_
_entity_poly.entity_id
_entity_poly.type
_entity_poly.pdbx_seq_one_letter_code
_entity_poly.pdbx_strand_id
1 'polypeptide(L)'
;MKTTPSRRSFLKLAAACTAPAFGSLAFAAPQTQQKFDKVADVIVIGSGFAGLAAALEAKEKGASVMLLEKMPAYGGNSAINGGAFAVASSPLQEKEGIKDSPELMLQDMIKSGRGLSHVDLLKNIVYGTRPAFDFTVKYGVKYKPFVQHFGGHSVPRIMQTVESTGGGITR
;
A
#
# COMPACT_ATOMS: atom_id res chain seq x y z
N MET A 1 -19.54 -32.97 16.50
CA MET A 1 -18.82 -31.77 16.05
C MET A 1 -19.45 -30.56 16.75
N LYS A 2 -18.76 -29.91 17.68
CA LYS A 2 -19.25 -28.70 18.37
C LYS A 2 -18.82 -27.48 17.54
N THR A 3 -19.80 -26.84 16.90
CA THR A 3 -19.56 -25.61 16.18
C THR A 3 -19.42 -24.43 17.16
N THR A 4 -18.27 -23.81 17.21
CA THR A 4 -18.04 -22.57 17.97
C THR A 4 -18.79 -21.41 17.29
N PRO A 5 -19.60 -20.62 18.02
CA PRO A 5 -20.32 -19.51 17.43
C PRO A 5 -19.35 -18.42 16.97
N SER A 6 -19.59 -17.89 15.77
CA SER A 6 -18.78 -16.81 15.22
C SER A 6 -19.03 -15.47 15.95
N ARG A 7 -18.05 -14.56 15.92
CA ARG A 7 -18.17 -13.21 16.51
C ARG A 7 -19.41 -12.44 16.02
N ARG A 8 -19.88 -12.71 14.78
CA ARG A 8 -21.11 -12.13 14.23
C ARG A 8 -22.38 -12.70 14.86
N SER A 9 -22.36 -13.98 15.29
CA SER A 9 -23.49 -14.60 15.99
C SER A 9 -23.68 -14.06 17.40
N PHE A 10 -22.58 -13.68 18.06
CA PHE A 10 -22.62 -13.06 19.39
C PHE A 10 -23.28 -11.67 19.37
N LEU A 11 -22.98 -10.85 18.35
CA LEU A 11 -23.58 -9.52 18.18
C LEU A 11 -25.08 -9.60 17.85
N LYS A 12 -25.55 -10.63 17.17
CA LYS A 12 -26.99 -10.83 16.88
C LYS A 12 -27.78 -11.28 18.10
N LEU A 13 -27.16 -12.00 19.03
CA LEU A 13 -27.82 -12.45 20.25
C LEU A 13 -28.03 -11.31 21.28
N ALA A 14 -27.12 -10.33 21.29
CA ALA A 14 -27.22 -9.16 22.15
C ALA A 14 -28.35 -8.19 21.77
N ALA A 15 -28.86 -8.26 20.52
CA ALA A 15 -29.95 -7.41 20.03
C ALA A 15 -31.35 -7.96 20.30
N ALA A 16 -31.49 -9.18 20.83
CA ALA A 16 -32.78 -9.88 20.99
C ALA A 16 -33.35 -9.83 22.42
N CYS A 17 -32.69 -9.16 23.38
CA CYS A 17 -33.23 -8.98 24.71
C CYS A 17 -34.09 -7.70 24.75
N THR A 18 -35.36 -7.83 24.36
CA THR A 18 -36.38 -6.83 24.64
C THR A 18 -36.64 -6.79 26.14
N ALA A 19 -36.15 -5.78 26.80
CA ALA A 19 -36.47 -5.51 28.19
C ALA A 19 -37.80 -4.76 28.31
N PRO A 20 -38.61 -5.03 29.35
CA PRO A 20 -39.85 -4.28 29.62
C PRO A 20 -39.52 -2.84 30.06
N ALA A 21 -40.42 -1.96 29.69
CA ALA A 21 -40.36 -0.52 29.93
C ALA A 21 -40.27 -0.15 31.45
N PHE A 22 -39.03 -0.01 31.90
CA PHE A 22 -38.74 0.88 33.03
C PHE A 22 -37.87 1.99 32.46
N GLY A 23 -38.35 3.22 32.60
CA GLY A 23 -37.66 4.41 32.13
C GLY A 23 -36.28 4.52 32.77
N SER A 24 -35.29 3.95 32.13
CA SER A 24 -33.91 4.20 32.44
C SER A 24 -33.62 5.62 31.97
N LEU A 25 -33.60 6.58 32.87
CA LEU A 25 -32.84 7.82 32.71
C LEU A 25 -31.39 7.35 32.43
N ALA A 26 -31.07 7.18 31.17
CA ALA A 26 -29.70 7.05 30.74
C ALA A 26 -29.03 8.37 31.10
N PHE A 27 -28.43 8.45 32.29
CA PHE A 27 -27.43 9.45 32.57
C PHE A 27 -26.31 9.22 31.52
N ALA A 28 -26.38 9.99 30.44
CA ALA A 28 -25.23 10.15 29.59
C ALA A 28 -24.12 10.68 30.52
N ALA A 29 -23.21 9.78 30.89
CA ALA A 29 -22.00 10.19 31.58
C ALA A 29 -21.39 11.33 30.73
N PRO A 30 -21.02 12.45 31.34
CA PRO A 30 -20.41 13.54 30.60
C PRO A 30 -19.21 12.94 29.87
N GLN A 31 -19.27 12.89 28.54
CA GLN A 31 -18.13 12.56 27.75
C GLN A 31 -17.12 13.67 28.00
N THR A 32 -16.16 13.40 28.85
CA THR A 32 -14.98 14.26 28.96
C THR A 32 -14.42 14.39 27.57
N GLN A 33 -14.60 15.54 26.93
CA GLN A 33 -13.98 15.83 25.63
C GLN A 33 -12.48 15.67 25.84
N GLN A 34 -11.97 14.55 25.37
CA GLN A 34 -10.53 14.30 25.40
C GLN A 34 -9.87 15.36 24.54
N LYS A 35 -9.12 16.26 25.16
CA LYS A 35 -8.37 17.29 24.48
C LYS A 35 -7.14 16.63 23.86
N PHE A 36 -7.06 16.66 22.53
CA PHE A 36 -5.89 16.20 21.82
C PHE A 36 -4.95 17.37 21.53
N ASP A 37 -3.65 17.15 21.64
CA ASP A 37 -2.61 18.16 21.34
C ASP A 37 -2.54 18.47 19.85
N LYS A 38 -2.87 17.50 19.02
CA LYS A 38 -2.86 17.61 17.55
C LYS A 38 -4.07 16.91 16.96
N VAL A 39 -4.60 17.48 15.89
CA VAL A 39 -5.72 16.94 15.11
C VAL A 39 -5.35 17.01 13.63
N ALA A 40 -5.73 16.02 12.86
CA ALA A 40 -5.58 15.96 11.41
C ALA A 40 -6.77 15.20 10.81
N ASP A 41 -7.09 15.49 9.53
CA ASP A 41 -8.15 14.78 8.80
C ASP A 41 -7.76 13.32 8.55
N VAL A 42 -6.46 13.06 8.33
CA VAL A 42 -5.91 11.72 8.08
C VAL A 42 -4.68 11.49 8.95
N ILE A 43 -4.67 10.39 9.67
CA ILE A 43 -3.50 9.91 10.42
C ILE A 43 -2.97 8.65 9.74
N VAL A 44 -1.72 8.69 9.29
CA VAL A 44 -1.01 7.57 8.69
C VAL A 44 -0.02 7.01 9.70
N ILE A 45 -0.06 5.71 9.94
CA ILE A 45 0.86 5.03 10.87
C ILE A 45 1.85 4.20 10.06
N GLY A 46 3.12 4.58 10.14
CA GLY A 46 4.24 3.99 9.42
C GLY A 46 4.60 4.74 8.14
N SER A 47 5.90 4.92 7.92
CA SER A 47 6.49 5.70 6.81
C SER A 47 7.11 4.83 5.70
N GLY A 48 6.70 3.56 5.59
CA GLY A 48 7.03 2.74 4.43
C GLY A 48 6.35 3.23 3.15
N PHE A 49 6.61 2.62 1.99
CA PHE A 49 6.05 3.05 0.70
C PHE A 49 4.54 3.27 0.74
N ALA A 50 3.79 2.33 1.34
CA ALA A 50 2.32 2.44 1.40
C ALA A 50 1.87 3.65 2.25
N GLY A 51 2.53 3.87 3.40
CA GLY A 51 2.20 5.01 4.27
C GLY A 51 2.55 6.34 3.62
N LEU A 52 3.72 6.45 2.99
CA LEU A 52 4.12 7.65 2.26
C LEU A 52 3.16 7.93 1.09
N ALA A 53 2.83 6.91 0.29
CA ALA A 53 1.88 7.07 -0.82
C ALA A 53 0.50 7.53 -0.32
N ALA A 54 -0.02 6.93 0.75
CA ALA A 54 -1.29 7.31 1.34
C ALA A 54 -1.27 8.76 1.87
N ALA A 55 -0.18 9.15 2.53
CA ALA A 55 -0.02 10.51 3.06
C ALA A 55 0.03 11.55 1.94
N LEU A 56 0.79 11.27 0.87
CA LEU A 56 0.91 12.16 -0.29
C LEU A 56 -0.42 12.29 -1.04
N GLU A 57 -1.12 11.18 -1.29
CA GLU A 57 -2.41 11.17 -1.96
C GLU A 57 -3.48 11.94 -1.16
N ALA A 58 -3.52 11.74 0.16
CA ALA A 58 -4.43 12.50 1.02
C ALA A 58 -4.10 14.00 1.01
N LYS A 59 -2.81 14.35 1.04
CA LYS A 59 -2.35 15.74 0.96
C LYS A 59 -2.72 16.40 -0.36
N GLU A 60 -2.59 15.70 -1.48
CA GLU A 60 -3.01 16.21 -2.80
C GLU A 60 -4.51 16.51 -2.89
N LYS A 61 -5.32 15.74 -2.15
CA LYS A 61 -6.76 15.98 -2.04
C LYS A 61 -7.13 17.08 -1.04
N GLY A 62 -6.15 17.78 -0.50
CA GLY A 62 -6.34 18.93 0.38
C GLY A 62 -6.51 18.58 1.87
N ALA A 63 -6.38 17.30 2.24
CA ALA A 63 -6.48 16.90 3.64
C ALA A 63 -5.26 17.37 4.46
N SER A 64 -5.49 17.69 5.73
CA SER A 64 -4.42 17.79 6.72
C SER A 64 -3.97 16.38 7.11
N VAL A 65 -2.67 16.12 7.03
CA VAL A 65 -2.13 14.77 7.24
C VAL A 65 -1.11 14.75 8.35
N MET A 66 -1.23 13.77 9.24
CA MET A 66 -0.23 13.46 10.25
C MET A 66 0.34 12.07 9.98
N LEU A 67 1.66 11.98 9.76
CA LEU A 67 2.35 10.71 9.61
C LEU A 67 3.12 10.41 10.90
N LEU A 68 2.87 9.24 11.47
CA LEU A 68 3.51 8.75 12.68
C LEU A 68 4.44 7.60 12.33
N GLU A 69 5.71 7.72 12.74
CA GLU A 69 6.72 6.68 12.56
C GLU A 69 7.26 6.26 13.93
N LYS A 70 7.35 4.95 14.13
CA LYS A 70 7.85 4.35 15.37
C LYS A 70 9.37 4.47 15.51
N MET A 71 10.06 4.34 14.38
CA MET A 71 11.52 4.33 14.34
C MET A 71 12.06 5.76 14.25
N PRO A 72 13.29 6.01 14.71
CA PRO A 72 13.92 7.33 14.59
C PRO A 72 14.26 7.72 13.14
N ALA A 73 14.23 6.74 12.20
CA ALA A 73 14.39 6.95 10.77
C ALA A 73 13.12 6.53 10.03
N TYR A 74 12.73 7.30 9.00
CA TYR A 74 11.59 6.99 8.15
C TYR A 74 11.91 5.93 7.09
N GLY A 75 10.87 5.36 6.48
CA GLY A 75 10.95 4.42 5.36
C GLY A 75 10.92 2.94 5.73
N GLY A 76 11.29 2.57 6.96
CA GLY A 76 11.27 1.18 7.41
C GLY A 76 11.98 0.23 6.43
N ASN A 77 11.44 -0.97 6.21
CA ASN A 77 11.99 -1.93 5.24
C ASN A 77 11.95 -1.42 3.79
N SER A 78 11.10 -0.45 3.49
CA SER A 78 11.05 0.17 2.16
C SER A 78 12.32 0.95 1.83
N ALA A 79 12.99 1.54 2.82
CA ALA A 79 14.22 2.29 2.62
C ALA A 79 15.45 1.39 2.39
N ILE A 80 15.47 0.19 2.97
CA ILE A 80 16.65 -0.70 2.98
C ILE A 80 16.65 -1.76 1.87
N ASN A 81 15.62 -1.80 1.02
CA ASN A 81 15.62 -2.68 -0.16
C ASN A 81 16.53 -2.15 -1.27
N GLY A 82 16.73 -2.93 -2.34
CA GLY A 82 17.62 -2.58 -3.46
C GLY A 82 17.12 -1.47 -4.40
N GLY A 83 15.98 -0.85 -4.15
CA GLY A 83 15.42 0.24 -4.98
C GLY A 83 15.05 -0.20 -6.40
N ALA A 84 14.77 -1.50 -6.60
CA ALA A 84 14.37 -2.07 -7.87
C ALA A 84 12.84 -2.12 -7.97
N PHE A 85 12.30 -1.65 -9.10
CA PHE A 85 10.87 -1.60 -9.36
C PHE A 85 10.59 -2.23 -10.73
N ALA A 86 9.85 -3.33 -10.76
CA ALA A 86 9.42 -3.97 -12.01
C ALA A 86 8.25 -3.18 -12.59
N VAL A 87 8.41 -2.66 -13.81
CA VAL A 87 7.40 -1.82 -14.48
C VAL A 87 7.19 -2.32 -15.90
N ALA A 88 6.01 -2.85 -16.21
CA ALA A 88 5.65 -3.21 -17.57
C ALA A 88 5.30 -1.96 -18.39
N SER A 89 5.77 -1.93 -19.63
CA SER A 89 5.55 -0.81 -20.56
C SER A 89 6.05 0.53 -20.02
N SER A 90 7.24 0.54 -19.42
CA SER A 90 7.86 1.77 -18.92
C SER A 90 8.32 2.67 -20.09
N PRO A 91 8.41 4.02 -19.90
CA PRO A 91 8.90 4.91 -20.93
C PRO A 91 10.32 4.57 -21.41
N LEU A 92 11.12 3.97 -20.53
CA LEU A 92 12.47 3.58 -20.87
C LEU A 92 12.50 2.31 -21.71
N GLN A 93 11.62 1.34 -21.44
CA GLN A 93 11.43 0.17 -22.33
C GLN A 93 11.00 0.63 -23.72
N GLU A 94 10.06 1.56 -23.83
CA GLU A 94 9.61 2.13 -25.10
C GLU A 94 10.79 2.76 -25.87
N LYS A 95 11.63 3.54 -25.19
CA LYS A 95 12.83 4.16 -25.77
C LYS A 95 13.87 3.14 -26.23
N GLU A 96 14.03 2.03 -25.50
CA GLU A 96 14.96 0.96 -25.82
C GLU A 96 14.38 -0.08 -26.82
N GLY A 97 13.13 0.12 -27.27
CA GLY A 97 12.45 -0.79 -28.19
C GLY A 97 12.04 -2.14 -27.57
N ILE A 98 12.00 -2.22 -26.25
CA ILE A 98 11.59 -3.42 -25.52
C ILE A 98 10.06 -3.49 -25.51
N LYS A 99 9.52 -4.54 -26.14
CA LYS A 99 8.08 -4.82 -26.11
C LYS A 99 7.72 -5.56 -24.84
N ASP A 100 6.86 -4.96 -24.02
CA ASP A 100 6.37 -5.54 -22.78
C ASP A 100 4.89 -5.17 -22.58
N SER A 101 4.22 -5.92 -21.70
CA SER A 101 2.83 -5.62 -21.30
C SER A 101 2.54 -6.13 -19.89
N PRO A 102 1.50 -5.59 -19.24
CA PRO A 102 1.01 -6.14 -17.97
C PRO A 102 0.67 -7.63 -18.07
N GLU A 103 0.12 -8.08 -19.19
CA GLU A 103 -0.25 -9.48 -19.44
C GLU A 103 0.99 -10.38 -19.47
N LEU A 104 2.06 -9.95 -20.17
CA LEU A 104 3.33 -10.68 -20.21
C LEU A 104 3.96 -10.74 -18.82
N MET A 105 3.96 -9.62 -18.09
CA MET A 105 4.44 -9.59 -16.71
C MET A 105 3.64 -10.51 -15.80
N LEU A 106 2.30 -10.56 -15.95
CA LEU A 106 1.44 -11.47 -15.19
C LEU A 106 1.79 -12.93 -15.45
N GLN A 107 2.01 -13.31 -16.73
CA GLN A 107 2.43 -14.67 -17.10
C GLN A 107 3.76 -15.05 -16.46
N ASP A 108 4.75 -14.15 -16.48
CA ASP A 108 6.04 -14.36 -15.84
C ASP A 108 5.88 -14.60 -14.33
N MET A 109 5.06 -13.79 -13.65
CA MET A 109 4.82 -13.91 -12.21
C MET A 109 4.09 -15.20 -11.85
N ILE A 110 3.09 -15.64 -12.64
CA ILE A 110 2.39 -16.91 -12.43
C ILE A 110 3.37 -18.08 -12.62
N LYS A 111 4.18 -18.04 -13.68
CA LYS A 111 5.19 -19.06 -13.95
C LYS A 111 6.22 -19.15 -12.83
N SER A 112 6.77 -18.03 -12.39
CA SER A 112 7.74 -17.96 -11.28
C SER A 112 7.14 -18.44 -9.97
N GLY A 113 5.86 -18.14 -9.71
CA GLY A 113 5.11 -18.55 -8.53
C GLY A 113 4.69 -20.03 -8.52
N ARG A 114 4.96 -20.79 -9.59
CA ARG A 114 4.68 -22.23 -9.70
C ARG A 114 3.25 -22.61 -9.32
N GLY A 115 2.27 -21.78 -9.63
CA GLY A 115 0.85 -22.00 -9.33
C GLY A 115 0.44 -21.70 -7.87
N LEU A 116 1.35 -21.22 -7.03
CA LEU A 116 1.05 -20.86 -5.62
C LEU A 116 0.55 -19.41 -5.48
N SER A 117 0.62 -18.62 -6.55
CA SER A 117 0.28 -17.20 -6.51
C SER A 117 -1.23 -16.98 -6.55
N HIS A 118 -1.69 -15.97 -5.80
CA HIS A 118 -3.05 -15.47 -5.89
C HIS A 118 -3.19 -14.58 -7.14
N VAL A 119 -3.72 -15.12 -8.22
CA VAL A 119 -3.77 -14.47 -9.54
C VAL A 119 -4.45 -13.10 -9.51
N ASP A 120 -5.53 -12.94 -8.75
CA ASP A 120 -6.23 -11.65 -8.66
C ASP A 120 -5.38 -10.57 -7.96
N LEU A 121 -4.56 -10.93 -6.98
CA LEU A 121 -3.60 -10.01 -6.38
C LEU A 121 -2.48 -9.66 -7.37
N LEU A 122 -1.99 -10.64 -8.13
CA LEU A 122 -0.99 -10.38 -9.18
C LEU A 122 -1.53 -9.42 -10.24
N LYS A 123 -2.77 -9.58 -10.69
CA LYS A 123 -3.40 -8.63 -11.63
C LYS A 123 -3.38 -7.21 -11.09
N ASN A 124 -3.83 -7.02 -9.85
CA ASN A 124 -3.79 -5.69 -9.21
C ASN A 124 -2.37 -5.10 -9.18
N ILE A 125 -1.36 -5.93 -8.89
CA ILE A 125 0.04 -5.49 -8.89
C ILE A 125 0.45 -5.08 -10.31
N VAL A 126 0.36 -5.97 -11.29
CA VAL A 126 0.93 -5.72 -12.62
C VAL A 126 0.28 -4.54 -13.35
N TYR A 127 -1.04 -4.39 -13.25
CA TYR A 127 -1.75 -3.24 -13.83
C TYR A 127 -1.51 -1.95 -13.03
N GLY A 128 -1.11 -2.06 -11.76
CA GLY A 128 -0.75 -0.93 -10.91
C GLY A 128 0.70 -0.48 -11.04
N THR A 129 1.60 -1.24 -11.69
CA THR A 129 3.04 -0.92 -11.72
C THR A 129 3.34 0.39 -12.44
N ARG A 130 2.73 0.64 -13.60
CA ARG A 130 2.97 1.86 -14.37
C ARG A 130 2.43 3.10 -13.67
N PRO A 131 1.18 3.16 -13.19
CA PRO A 131 0.70 4.27 -12.39
C PRO A 131 1.53 4.53 -11.13
N ALA A 132 1.95 3.48 -10.44
CA ALA A 132 2.79 3.60 -9.25
C ALA A 132 4.19 4.15 -9.58
N PHE A 133 4.78 3.72 -10.70
CA PHE A 133 6.05 4.28 -11.20
C PHE A 133 5.90 5.78 -11.52
N ASP A 134 4.89 6.14 -12.30
CA ASP A 134 4.63 7.53 -12.69
C ASP A 134 4.40 8.42 -11.45
N PHE A 135 3.71 7.89 -10.42
CA PHE A 135 3.55 8.54 -9.12
C PHE A 135 4.91 8.82 -8.45
N THR A 136 5.81 7.84 -8.40
CA THR A 136 7.14 8.05 -7.81
C THR A 136 7.95 9.11 -8.57
N VAL A 137 7.91 9.09 -9.90
CA VAL A 137 8.57 10.09 -10.76
C VAL A 137 8.00 11.49 -10.52
N LYS A 138 6.67 11.61 -10.39
CA LYS A 138 5.98 12.87 -10.05
C LYS A 138 6.53 13.48 -8.76
N TYR A 139 6.87 12.66 -7.78
CA TYR A 139 7.46 13.10 -6.51
C TYR A 139 8.99 13.15 -6.50
N GLY A 140 9.61 13.10 -7.68
CA GLY A 140 11.04 13.38 -7.85
C GLY A 140 11.98 12.20 -7.71
N VAL A 141 11.46 10.97 -7.63
CA VAL A 141 12.30 9.76 -7.65
C VAL A 141 13.06 9.67 -8.95
N LYS A 142 14.36 9.48 -8.87
CA LYS A 142 15.25 9.35 -10.04
C LYS A 142 15.63 7.89 -10.23
N TYR A 143 15.45 7.42 -11.46
CA TYR A 143 15.82 6.08 -11.88
C TYR A 143 17.06 6.10 -12.80
N LYS A 144 17.81 5.00 -12.83
CA LYS A 144 18.91 4.82 -13.76
C LYS A 144 18.41 4.89 -15.21
N PRO A 145 19.23 5.40 -16.14
CA PRO A 145 18.80 5.64 -17.53
C PRO A 145 18.80 4.37 -18.42
N PHE A 146 18.65 3.19 -17.83
CA PHE A 146 18.60 1.91 -18.51
C PHE A 146 17.72 0.91 -17.77
N VAL A 147 17.13 -0.03 -18.50
CA VAL A 147 16.29 -1.09 -17.95
C VAL A 147 17.13 -2.31 -17.61
N GLN A 148 16.95 -2.90 -16.44
CA GLN A 148 17.65 -4.11 -16.02
C GLN A 148 16.78 -5.36 -16.22
N HIS A 149 17.44 -6.50 -16.44
CA HIS A 149 16.80 -7.79 -16.54
C HIS A 149 17.13 -8.65 -15.32
N PHE A 150 16.11 -8.93 -14.50
CA PHE A 150 16.26 -9.83 -13.36
C PHE A 150 15.66 -11.20 -13.68
N GLY A 151 16.07 -12.24 -12.93
CA GLY A 151 15.55 -13.59 -13.09
C GLY A 151 14.02 -13.67 -12.89
N GLY A 152 13.41 -14.56 -13.68
CA GLY A 152 11.95 -14.75 -13.66
C GLY A 152 11.16 -13.84 -14.60
N HIS A 153 11.80 -12.82 -15.18
CA HIS A 153 11.21 -11.96 -16.21
C HIS A 153 11.59 -12.43 -17.62
N SER A 154 10.64 -12.45 -18.54
CA SER A 154 10.88 -12.79 -19.95
C SER A 154 11.56 -11.65 -20.73
N VAL A 155 11.39 -10.40 -20.27
CA VAL A 155 12.01 -9.19 -20.83
C VAL A 155 12.58 -8.29 -19.74
N PRO A 156 13.55 -7.42 -20.07
CA PRO A 156 14.03 -6.38 -19.13
C PRO A 156 12.88 -5.44 -18.76
N ARG A 157 12.60 -5.28 -17.45
CA ARG A 157 11.54 -4.37 -16.95
C ARG A 157 11.85 -3.77 -15.59
N ILE A 158 13.07 -3.90 -15.11
CA ILE A 158 13.44 -3.41 -13.79
C ILE A 158 13.99 -1.99 -13.92
N MET A 159 13.25 -1.07 -13.31
CA MET A 159 13.68 0.30 -13.07
C MET A 159 14.36 0.34 -11.70
N GLN A 160 15.59 0.78 -11.62
CA GLN A 160 16.30 0.88 -10.35
C GLN A 160 16.61 2.34 -10.04
N THR A 161 16.41 2.73 -8.79
CA THR A 161 16.78 4.08 -8.33
C THR A 161 18.28 4.35 -8.54
N VAL A 162 18.64 5.60 -8.76
CA VAL A 162 20.05 6.02 -8.93
C VAL A 162 20.88 5.58 -7.73
N GLU A 163 20.35 5.71 -6.53
CA GLU A 163 20.99 5.34 -5.28
C GLU A 163 21.09 3.81 -5.07
N SER A 164 20.44 3.01 -5.92
CA SER A 164 20.36 1.55 -5.78
C SER A 164 19.83 1.08 -4.41
N THR A 165 18.98 1.89 -3.80
CA THR A 165 18.29 1.59 -2.54
C THR A 165 16.86 2.10 -2.59
N GLY A 166 15.99 1.50 -1.77
CA GLY A 166 14.63 2.00 -1.58
C GLY A 166 14.58 3.38 -0.91
N GLY A 167 15.68 3.80 -0.27
CA GLY A 167 15.87 5.16 0.22
C GLY A 167 15.72 6.22 -0.86
N GLY A 168 16.03 5.89 -2.12
CA GLY A 168 15.77 6.76 -3.25
C GLY A 168 14.28 7.00 -3.56
N ILE A 169 13.39 6.15 -3.03
CA ILE A 169 11.93 6.30 -3.17
C ILE A 169 11.30 6.92 -1.93
N THR A 170 11.88 6.71 -0.74
CA THR A 170 11.30 7.16 0.53
C THR A 170 11.74 8.56 0.96
N ARG A 171 12.63 9.20 0.24
CA ARG A 171 13.09 10.58 0.48
C ARG A 171 12.24 11.56 -0.31
#